data_cfba163ba910eeecf3d62d1f067c4214
#
_entry.id   cfba163ba910eeecf3d62d1f067c4214
#
_cell.length_a   1.000
_cell.length_b   1.000
_cell.length_c   1.000
_cell.angle_alpha   90.00
_cell.angle_beta   90.00
_cell.angle_gamma   90.00
#
_symmetry.space_group_name_H-M   'P 1'
#
loop_
_entity.id
_entity.type
_entity.pdbx_description
1 polymer ?
#
loop_
_entity_poly.entity_id
_entity_poly.type
_entity_poly.pdbx_seq_one_letter_code
_entity_poly.pdbx_strand_id
1 'polypeptide(L)'
;KHLKGAIQMVGDMQTWTPNVAGIIEHAREIHPKTEIISRLVSGEIHRSNYENVCIRARKLASALEKDGIQNGDVVATLALNTYRHLEMYYGISGMGAVTHTLNFRLHPEQAVYIINHAEDKMIFVELPFVPILEALQDNLKTVEKYVVLCEVEEMPKTSLKNVISYEEYIEDGDENYKWPDLADDAACALCYTSGTTGNPKGVLYSHKSNIIHAQASLTALTIQSDDSILMVVPLFHVLAWGIPYFGAMNGLKLVMPGMQMEGEPLYELIDEEDVTLAFGVPTIWMGLLAYCRENNKILTSVRNTIIGGSALSLATLQEFDEVHDVNVIHAWGMTEMSPLGTTNVPTQEMKNMPKEEKYAIQLKQGRPIYGV
;
A
#
# COMPACT_ATOMS: atom_id res chain seq x y z
N LYS A 1 -29.65 8.78 -35.54
CA LYS A 1 -30.80 9.44 -34.84
C LYS A 1 -30.29 9.83 -33.47
N HIS A 2 -29.97 11.12 -33.29
CA HIS A 2 -29.58 11.70 -32.01
C HIS A 2 -30.78 11.65 -31.07
N LEU A 3 -30.63 10.99 -29.91
CA LEU A 3 -31.53 11.15 -28.78
C LEU A 3 -31.39 12.58 -28.28
N LYS A 4 -32.27 13.48 -28.71
CA LYS A 4 -32.41 14.81 -28.14
C LYS A 4 -33.00 14.68 -26.74
N GLY A 5 -32.20 15.06 -25.72
CA GLY A 5 -32.71 15.71 -24.54
C GLY A 5 -33.58 14.89 -23.60
N ALA A 6 -33.15 13.70 -23.15
CA ALA A 6 -33.56 13.25 -21.84
C ALA A 6 -32.82 14.12 -20.81
N ILE A 7 -33.52 15.00 -20.13
CA ILE A 7 -33.02 15.68 -18.94
C ILE A 7 -32.76 14.57 -17.93
N GLN A 8 -31.44 14.22 -17.74
CA GLN A 8 -31.04 13.28 -16.71
C GLN A 8 -31.35 13.94 -15.37
N MET A 9 -32.30 13.39 -14.63
CA MET A 9 -32.54 13.84 -13.25
C MET A 9 -31.32 13.48 -12.42
N VAL A 10 -30.64 14.48 -11.87
CA VAL A 10 -29.47 14.34 -11.03
C VAL A 10 -29.93 14.28 -9.58
N GLY A 11 -29.33 13.34 -8.78
CA GLY A 11 -29.56 13.32 -7.35
C GLY A 11 -28.97 14.59 -6.71
N ASP A 12 -29.67 15.15 -5.73
CA ASP A 12 -29.35 16.43 -5.08
C ASP A 12 -28.84 16.24 -3.63
N MET A 13 -28.40 15.03 -3.29
CA MET A 13 -27.90 14.75 -1.94
C MET A 13 -26.51 15.39 -1.74
N GLN A 14 -25.49 14.61 -1.70
CA GLN A 14 -24.12 15.06 -1.47
C GLN A 14 -23.39 15.27 -2.79
N THR A 15 -22.76 16.43 -2.97
CA THR A 15 -21.99 16.77 -4.17
C THR A 15 -20.47 16.58 -3.99
N TRP A 16 -20.03 16.12 -2.80
CA TRP A 16 -18.62 15.87 -2.54
C TRP A 16 -18.07 14.77 -3.44
N THR A 17 -16.90 15.04 -4.04
CA THR A 17 -16.22 14.10 -4.92
C THR A 17 -15.28 13.21 -4.11
N PRO A 18 -15.50 11.88 -4.08
CA PRO A 18 -14.61 10.95 -3.37
C PRO A 18 -13.19 10.98 -3.93
N ASN A 19 -12.21 11.27 -3.06
CA ASN A 19 -10.79 11.24 -3.40
C ASN A 19 -9.94 10.74 -2.22
N VAL A 20 -8.67 10.42 -2.47
CA VAL A 20 -7.80 9.82 -1.43
C VAL A 20 -7.50 10.78 -0.28
N ALA A 21 -7.47 12.10 -0.53
CA ALA A 21 -7.29 13.08 0.55
C ALA A 21 -8.45 13.03 1.56
N GLY A 22 -9.68 12.80 1.07
CA GLY A 22 -10.85 12.61 1.95
C GLY A 22 -10.72 11.40 2.88
N ILE A 23 -9.99 10.36 2.49
CA ILE A 23 -9.75 9.18 3.35
C ILE A 23 -8.89 9.56 4.55
N ILE A 24 -7.75 10.21 4.31
CA ILE A 24 -6.84 10.54 5.41
C ILE A 24 -7.42 11.64 6.33
N GLU A 25 -8.21 12.57 5.79
CA GLU A 25 -8.93 13.54 6.60
C GLU A 25 -9.97 12.87 7.49
N HIS A 26 -10.74 11.93 6.95
CA HIS A 26 -11.66 11.11 7.74
C HIS A 26 -10.94 10.37 8.86
N ALA A 27 -9.82 9.72 8.55
CA ALA A 27 -9.03 9.00 9.55
C ALA A 27 -8.51 9.95 10.65
N ARG A 28 -8.04 11.14 10.29
CA ARG A 28 -7.60 12.17 11.24
C ARG A 28 -8.73 12.63 12.16
N GLU A 29 -9.94 12.79 11.63
CA GLU A 29 -11.08 13.30 12.40
C GLU A 29 -11.70 12.23 13.31
N ILE A 30 -11.83 11.01 12.82
CA ILE A 30 -12.58 9.94 13.50
C ILE A 30 -11.65 8.99 14.26
N HIS A 31 -10.44 8.76 13.76
CA HIS A 31 -9.48 7.80 14.30
C HIS A 31 -8.08 8.41 14.58
N PRO A 32 -7.97 9.64 15.13
CA PRO A 32 -6.71 10.38 15.19
C PRO A 32 -5.58 9.61 15.88
N LYS A 33 -5.92 8.85 16.92
CA LYS A 33 -4.95 8.16 17.80
C LYS A 33 -4.64 6.72 17.40
N THR A 34 -5.30 6.17 16.39
CA THR A 34 -5.00 4.81 15.93
C THR A 34 -3.58 4.75 15.40
N GLU A 35 -2.82 3.78 15.89
CA GLU A 35 -1.38 3.70 15.66
C GLU A 35 -1.01 3.23 14.25
N ILE A 36 0.07 3.80 13.76
CA ILE A 36 0.81 3.40 12.56
C ILE A 36 2.22 3.04 13.00
N ILE A 37 2.52 1.75 13.00
CA ILE A 37 3.79 1.19 13.48
C ILE A 37 4.70 0.92 12.29
N SER A 38 5.96 1.32 12.37
CA SER A 38 6.95 1.06 11.32
C SER A 38 8.26 0.59 11.92
N ARG A 39 8.77 -0.55 11.46
CA ARG A 39 10.16 -0.90 11.68
C ARG A 39 11.01 -0.19 10.64
N LEU A 40 11.86 0.71 11.10
CA LEU A 40 12.75 1.51 10.24
C LEU A 40 13.94 0.69 9.73
N VAL A 41 14.70 1.24 8.80
CA VAL A 41 15.94 0.64 8.28
C VAL A 41 16.96 0.35 9.39
N SER A 42 17.00 1.21 10.42
CA SER A 42 17.82 1.01 11.62
C SER A 42 17.42 -0.18 12.48
N GLY A 43 16.22 -0.73 12.27
CA GLY A 43 15.58 -1.72 13.13
C GLY A 43 14.75 -1.12 14.27
N GLU A 44 14.81 0.18 14.47
CA GLU A 44 13.99 0.89 15.46
C GLU A 44 12.51 0.85 15.11
N ILE A 45 11.65 0.75 16.12
CA ILE A 45 10.19 0.82 15.97
C ILE A 45 9.75 2.28 16.11
N HIS A 46 9.29 2.84 15.02
CA HIS A 46 8.66 4.16 14.98
C HIS A 46 7.15 4.04 15.19
N ARG A 47 6.61 4.85 16.10
CA ARG A 47 5.18 4.92 16.39
C ARG A 47 4.60 6.25 15.94
N SER A 48 3.65 6.20 15.04
CA SER A 48 2.87 7.34 14.56
C SER A 48 1.38 7.04 14.72
N ASN A 49 0.53 7.91 14.19
CA ASN A 49 -0.92 7.75 14.17
C ASN A 49 -1.53 8.47 12.96
N TYR A 50 -2.83 8.31 12.71
CA TYR A 50 -3.48 8.94 11.57
C TYR A 50 -3.48 10.47 11.61
N GLU A 51 -3.54 11.08 12.80
CA GLU A 51 -3.42 12.53 12.92
C GLU A 51 -2.07 13.03 12.41
N ASN A 52 -0.98 12.42 12.87
CA ASN A 52 0.37 12.76 12.44
C ASN A 52 0.59 12.50 10.95
N VAL A 53 0.15 11.34 10.46
CA VAL A 53 0.25 11.00 9.02
C VAL A 53 -0.48 12.05 8.16
N CYS A 54 -1.67 12.49 8.56
CA CYS A 54 -2.42 13.51 7.84
C CYS A 54 -1.72 14.87 7.84
N ILE A 55 -1.25 15.33 9.01
CA ILE A 55 -0.52 16.61 9.15
C ILE A 55 0.73 16.60 8.28
N ARG A 56 1.51 15.52 8.33
CA ARG A 56 2.76 15.41 7.56
C ARG A 56 2.51 15.22 6.06
N ALA A 57 1.42 14.54 5.67
CA ALA A 57 0.99 14.48 4.28
C ALA A 57 0.60 15.85 3.72
N ARG A 58 -0.07 16.70 4.52
CA ARG A 58 -0.36 18.10 4.16
C ARG A 58 0.93 18.92 3.99
N LYS A 59 1.87 18.79 4.92
CA LYS A 59 3.18 19.45 4.82
C LYS A 59 3.93 19.02 3.55
N LEU A 60 3.89 17.73 3.23
CA LEU A 60 4.47 17.20 1.99
C LEU A 60 3.79 17.80 0.75
N ALA A 61 2.46 17.82 0.71
CA ALA A 61 1.71 18.41 -0.41
C ALA A 61 2.08 19.89 -0.61
N SER A 62 2.17 20.65 0.48
CA SER A 62 2.62 22.05 0.45
C SER A 62 4.06 22.21 -0.08
N ALA A 63 4.96 21.34 0.33
CA ALA A 63 6.36 21.35 -0.14
C ALA A 63 6.45 21.03 -1.64
N LEU A 64 5.71 20.03 -2.11
CA LEU A 64 5.63 19.65 -3.52
C LEU A 64 5.08 20.81 -4.37
N GLU A 65 4.03 21.47 -3.92
CA GLU A 65 3.45 22.63 -4.62
C GLU A 65 4.45 23.81 -4.71
N LYS A 66 5.19 24.10 -3.63
CA LYS A 66 6.26 25.10 -3.60
C LYS A 66 7.40 24.77 -4.58
N ASP A 67 7.68 23.49 -4.78
CA ASP A 67 8.67 22.98 -5.74
C ASP A 67 8.13 22.95 -7.19
N GLY A 68 6.89 23.38 -7.42
CA GLY A 68 6.29 23.48 -8.74
C GLY A 68 5.66 22.19 -9.27
N ILE A 69 5.47 21.18 -8.42
CA ILE A 69 4.69 19.97 -8.77
C ILE A 69 3.22 20.38 -8.91
N GLN A 70 2.60 19.96 -10.00
CA GLN A 70 1.24 20.30 -10.38
C GLN A 70 0.33 19.09 -10.47
N ASN A 71 -0.97 19.33 -10.58
CA ASN A 71 -1.95 18.29 -10.87
C ASN A 71 -1.58 17.53 -12.15
N GLY A 72 -1.53 16.21 -12.06
CA GLY A 72 -1.15 15.31 -13.15
C GLY A 72 0.35 15.03 -13.29
N ASP A 73 1.21 15.74 -12.57
CA ASP A 73 2.65 15.42 -12.52
C ASP A 73 2.89 14.09 -11.82
N VAL A 74 3.91 13.37 -12.26
CA VAL A 74 4.26 12.07 -11.69
C VAL A 74 5.43 12.21 -10.73
N VAL A 75 5.25 11.68 -9.51
CA VAL A 75 6.26 11.68 -8.45
C VAL A 75 6.52 10.25 -8.01
N ALA A 76 7.77 9.81 -8.16
CA ALA A 76 8.12 8.43 -7.86
C ALA A 76 8.52 8.21 -6.40
N THR A 77 8.25 6.99 -5.90
CA THR A 77 8.70 6.50 -4.61
C THR A 77 9.48 5.19 -4.77
N LEU A 78 10.71 5.15 -4.33
CA LEU A 78 11.56 3.96 -4.24
C LEU A 78 11.78 3.66 -2.75
N ALA A 79 10.75 3.11 -2.11
CA ALA A 79 10.61 3.11 -0.67
C ALA A 79 10.08 1.78 -0.12
N LEU A 80 10.33 1.57 1.17
CA LEU A 80 9.86 0.43 1.97
C LEU A 80 8.45 0.69 2.54
N ASN A 81 7.89 -0.33 3.18
CA ASN A 81 6.67 -0.18 3.97
C ASN A 81 6.99 0.52 5.29
N THR A 82 6.85 1.84 5.31
CA THR A 82 7.05 2.70 6.48
C THR A 82 6.02 3.83 6.50
N TYR A 83 5.92 4.53 7.63
CA TYR A 83 5.03 5.68 7.80
C TYR A 83 5.30 6.80 6.77
N ARG A 84 6.57 7.06 6.41
CA ARG A 84 6.91 8.06 5.38
C ARG A 84 6.33 7.70 4.03
N HIS A 85 6.36 6.41 3.65
CA HIS A 85 5.75 5.96 2.40
C HIS A 85 4.22 6.13 2.42
N LEU A 86 3.58 5.87 3.58
CA LEU A 86 2.15 6.11 3.75
C LEU A 86 1.80 7.61 3.64
N GLU A 87 2.61 8.49 4.23
CA GLU A 87 2.47 9.95 4.08
C GLU A 87 2.55 10.38 2.61
N MET A 88 3.47 9.80 1.83
CA MET A 88 3.62 10.07 0.41
C MET A 88 2.41 9.63 -0.41
N TYR A 89 1.79 8.50 -0.08
CA TYR A 89 0.54 8.06 -0.72
C TYR A 89 -0.55 9.12 -0.66
N TYR A 90 -0.68 9.78 0.47
CA TYR A 90 -1.69 10.82 0.66
C TYR A 90 -1.23 12.20 0.23
N GLY A 91 0.02 12.57 0.51
CA GLY A 91 0.56 13.88 0.18
C GLY A 91 0.67 14.12 -1.31
N ILE A 92 1.21 13.15 -2.06
CA ILE A 92 1.36 13.25 -3.51
C ILE A 92 0.00 13.16 -4.20
N SER A 93 -0.77 12.10 -3.94
CA SER A 93 -2.05 11.90 -4.61
C SER A 93 -3.11 12.92 -4.19
N GLY A 94 -3.08 13.35 -2.92
CA GLY A 94 -4.04 14.31 -2.38
C GLY A 94 -3.94 15.70 -3.01
N MET A 95 -2.74 16.14 -3.40
CA MET A 95 -2.56 17.42 -4.12
C MET A 95 -2.89 17.34 -5.62
N GLY A 96 -3.19 16.14 -6.13
CA GLY A 96 -3.51 15.91 -7.54
C GLY A 96 -2.35 15.40 -8.39
N ALA A 97 -1.17 15.22 -7.81
CA ALA A 97 -0.07 14.53 -8.48
C ALA A 97 -0.30 13.00 -8.47
N VAL A 98 0.47 12.27 -9.25
CA VAL A 98 0.37 10.83 -9.39
C VAL A 98 1.50 10.15 -8.63
N THR A 99 1.17 9.33 -7.62
CA THR A 99 2.16 8.54 -6.89
C THR A 99 2.60 7.36 -7.75
N HIS A 100 3.86 7.37 -8.21
CA HIS A 100 4.44 6.27 -8.97
C HIS A 100 5.32 5.41 -8.06
N THR A 101 4.88 4.21 -7.74
CA THR A 101 5.61 3.32 -6.86
C THR A 101 6.59 2.44 -7.64
N LEU A 102 7.88 2.55 -7.32
CA LEU A 102 8.97 1.83 -7.99
C LEU A 102 9.36 0.56 -7.22
N ASN A 103 9.53 -0.52 -7.96
CA ASN A 103 10.06 -1.76 -7.41
C ASN A 103 11.59 -1.73 -7.40
N PHE A 104 12.20 -1.74 -6.23
CA PHE A 104 13.68 -1.72 -6.07
C PHE A 104 14.39 -3.01 -6.54
N ARG A 105 13.63 -4.05 -6.90
CA ARG A 105 14.17 -5.31 -7.44
C ARG A 105 14.24 -5.33 -8.96
N LEU A 106 13.86 -4.24 -9.63
CA LEU A 106 13.92 -4.14 -11.09
C LEU A 106 15.37 -4.13 -11.58
N HIS A 107 15.59 -4.73 -12.76
CA HIS A 107 16.84 -4.55 -13.47
C HIS A 107 17.06 -3.06 -13.82
N PRO A 108 18.30 -2.54 -13.74
CA PRO A 108 18.59 -1.12 -13.98
C PRO A 108 17.98 -0.55 -15.26
N GLU A 109 18.08 -1.28 -16.38
CA GLU A 109 17.50 -0.85 -17.67
C GLU A 109 15.97 -0.71 -17.62
N GLN A 110 15.29 -1.60 -16.89
CA GLN A 110 13.84 -1.51 -16.70
C GLN A 110 13.47 -0.32 -15.81
N ALA A 111 14.24 -0.07 -14.75
CA ALA A 111 14.03 1.09 -13.89
C ALA A 111 14.18 2.41 -14.66
N VAL A 112 15.24 2.55 -15.45
CA VAL A 112 15.45 3.71 -16.34
C VAL A 112 14.29 3.88 -17.32
N TYR A 113 13.87 2.78 -17.95
CA TYR A 113 12.74 2.81 -18.89
C TYR A 113 11.46 3.31 -18.21
N ILE A 114 11.10 2.73 -17.06
CA ILE A 114 9.87 3.04 -16.33
C ILE A 114 9.86 4.51 -15.88
N ILE A 115 10.94 4.98 -15.27
CA ILE A 115 11.08 6.34 -14.76
C ILE A 115 10.96 7.36 -15.90
N ASN A 116 11.65 7.13 -17.02
CA ASN A 116 11.57 8.02 -18.17
C ASN A 116 10.23 7.94 -18.91
N HIS A 117 9.60 6.75 -18.99
CA HIS A 117 8.31 6.57 -19.63
C HIS A 117 7.16 7.20 -18.83
N ALA A 118 7.26 7.17 -17.50
CA ALA A 118 6.31 7.82 -16.60
C ALA A 118 6.52 9.35 -16.53
N GLU A 119 7.67 9.84 -17.01
CA GLU A 119 8.09 11.24 -16.89
C GLU A 119 8.16 11.71 -15.43
N ASP A 120 8.71 10.85 -14.55
CA ASP A 120 8.87 11.17 -13.14
C ASP A 120 9.68 12.46 -12.95
N LYS A 121 9.11 13.44 -12.25
CA LYS A 121 9.77 14.74 -11.97
C LYS A 121 10.64 14.71 -10.72
N MET A 122 10.28 13.89 -9.76
CA MET A 122 10.95 13.77 -8.46
C MET A 122 10.95 12.31 -8.01
N ILE A 123 11.99 11.88 -7.29
CA ILE A 123 12.07 10.56 -6.69
C ILE A 123 12.34 10.68 -5.20
N PHE A 124 11.43 10.13 -4.39
CA PHE A 124 11.63 9.86 -2.99
C PHE A 124 12.29 8.50 -2.82
N VAL A 125 13.39 8.40 -2.08
CA VAL A 125 14.20 7.19 -2.01
C VAL A 125 14.57 6.80 -0.60
N GLU A 126 14.39 5.52 -0.26
CA GLU A 126 14.85 4.95 1.02
C GLU A 126 16.39 4.88 1.04
N LEU A 127 16.98 5.07 2.22
CA LEU A 127 18.44 5.07 2.43
C LEU A 127 19.19 3.93 1.72
N PRO A 128 18.79 2.65 1.85
CA PRO A 128 19.50 1.54 1.22
C PRO A 128 19.49 1.58 -0.31
N PHE A 129 18.56 2.34 -0.91
CA PHE A 129 18.39 2.39 -2.36
C PHE A 129 19.03 3.61 -3.02
N VAL A 130 19.61 4.52 -2.24
CA VAL A 130 20.36 5.68 -2.76
C VAL A 130 21.43 5.26 -3.79
N PRO A 131 22.26 4.22 -3.56
CA PRO A 131 23.25 3.78 -4.54
C PRO A 131 22.66 3.34 -5.88
N ILE A 132 21.42 2.84 -5.90
CA ILE A 132 20.72 2.48 -7.15
C ILE A 132 20.51 3.74 -7.99
N LEU A 133 20.00 4.81 -7.40
CA LEU A 133 19.75 6.06 -8.11
C LEU A 133 21.03 6.78 -8.51
N GLU A 134 22.09 6.70 -7.69
CA GLU A 134 23.42 7.21 -8.05
C GLU A 134 23.93 6.61 -9.36
N ALA A 135 23.71 5.29 -9.54
CA ALA A 135 24.11 4.59 -10.76
C ALA A 135 23.21 4.92 -11.98
N LEU A 136 21.97 5.35 -11.76
CA LEU A 136 20.99 5.58 -12.81
C LEU A 136 20.84 7.05 -13.20
N GLN A 137 21.16 8.00 -12.32
CA GLN A 137 20.77 9.42 -12.45
C GLN A 137 21.13 10.07 -13.78
N ASP A 138 22.26 9.73 -14.37
CA ASP A 138 22.68 10.32 -15.66
C ASP A 138 21.83 9.85 -16.86
N ASN A 139 21.03 8.79 -16.68
CA ASN A 139 20.10 8.27 -17.67
C ASN A 139 18.63 8.67 -17.40
N LEU A 140 18.36 9.37 -16.28
CA LEU A 140 17.03 9.82 -15.91
C LEU A 140 16.80 11.22 -16.49
N LYS A 141 15.89 11.35 -17.47
CA LYS A 141 15.75 12.55 -18.31
C LYS A 141 14.86 13.63 -17.71
N THR A 142 13.92 13.22 -16.84
CA THR A 142 12.86 14.10 -16.32
C THR A 142 12.97 14.39 -14.83
N VAL A 143 13.82 13.62 -14.12
CA VAL A 143 13.99 13.74 -12.68
C VAL A 143 14.80 15.00 -12.34
N GLU A 144 14.21 15.91 -11.59
CA GLU A 144 14.80 17.21 -11.24
C GLU A 144 15.32 17.24 -9.80
N LYS A 145 14.78 16.40 -8.90
CA LYS A 145 15.13 16.36 -7.48
C LYS A 145 15.02 14.97 -6.89
N TYR A 146 15.87 14.69 -5.90
CA TYR A 146 15.82 13.48 -5.08
C TYR A 146 15.57 13.85 -3.62
N VAL A 147 14.69 13.10 -2.95
CA VAL A 147 14.40 13.26 -1.52
C VAL A 147 14.69 11.94 -0.81
N VAL A 148 15.67 11.93 0.08
CA VAL A 148 16.07 10.73 0.84
C VAL A 148 15.21 10.61 2.08
N LEU A 149 14.59 9.44 2.30
CA LEU A 149 13.68 9.17 3.41
C LEU A 149 14.44 8.95 4.73
N CYS A 150 14.95 10.03 5.30
CA CYS A 150 15.76 10.01 6.52
C CYS A 150 15.63 11.32 7.31
N GLU A 151 16.13 11.30 8.54
CA GLU A 151 16.40 12.50 9.32
C GLU A 151 17.56 13.29 8.69
N VAL A 152 17.67 14.56 9.05
CA VAL A 152 18.73 15.44 8.51
C VAL A 152 20.12 14.89 8.83
N GLU A 153 20.29 14.40 10.05
CA GLU A 153 21.55 13.85 10.56
C GLU A 153 21.95 12.52 9.93
N GLU A 154 20.97 11.79 9.39
CA GLU A 154 21.16 10.50 8.72
C GLU A 154 21.50 10.63 7.24
N MET A 155 21.50 11.85 6.71
CA MET A 155 21.72 12.11 5.29
C MET A 155 23.06 11.53 4.82
N PRO A 156 23.08 10.58 3.85
CA PRO A 156 24.32 9.95 3.41
C PRO A 156 25.14 10.91 2.55
N LYS A 157 26.45 10.68 2.50
CA LYS A 157 27.27 11.26 1.43
C LYS A 157 26.85 10.62 0.12
N THR A 158 26.39 11.43 -0.81
CA THR A 158 25.85 10.95 -2.08
C THR A 158 26.28 11.80 -3.27
N SER A 159 26.35 11.19 -4.44
CA SER A 159 26.59 11.86 -5.72
C SER A 159 25.30 12.33 -6.41
N LEU A 160 24.13 12.08 -5.83
CA LEU A 160 22.85 12.55 -6.38
C LEU A 160 22.84 14.08 -6.46
N LYS A 161 22.39 14.58 -7.62
CA LYS A 161 22.23 16.02 -7.86
C LYS A 161 20.91 16.49 -7.27
N ASN A 162 20.91 17.71 -6.69
CA ASN A 162 19.68 18.31 -6.13
C ASN A 162 18.96 17.39 -5.14
N VAL A 163 19.65 17.00 -4.08
CA VAL A 163 19.18 16.05 -3.08
C VAL A 163 18.98 16.71 -1.71
N ILE A 164 17.94 16.28 -0.99
CA ILE A 164 17.56 16.77 0.33
C ILE A 164 17.02 15.60 1.18
N SER A 165 17.07 15.70 2.51
CA SER A 165 16.40 14.75 3.39
C SER A 165 14.88 14.98 3.42
N TYR A 166 14.11 13.95 3.74
CA TYR A 166 12.65 14.06 3.82
C TYR A 166 12.19 15.01 4.92
N GLU A 167 12.83 14.93 6.09
CA GLU A 167 12.44 15.77 7.22
C GLU A 167 12.71 17.25 6.94
N GLU A 168 13.86 17.59 6.35
CA GLU A 168 14.14 18.96 5.90
C GLU A 168 13.17 19.41 4.79
N TYR A 169 12.84 18.50 3.86
CA TYR A 169 11.96 18.82 2.73
C TYR A 169 10.55 19.24 3.16
N ILE A 170 10.01 18.59 4.20
CA ILE A 170 8.66 18.90 4.69
C ILE A 170 8.64 19.90 5.85
N GLU A 171 9.79 20.32 6.39
CA GLU A 171 9.89 21.14 7.61
C GLU A 171 9.03 22.40 7.52
N ASP A 172 9.19 23.17 6.46
CA ASP A 172 8.47 24.43 6.19
C ASP A 172 7.12 24.23 5.45
N GLY A 173 6.64 22.99 5.36
CA GLY A 173 5.34 22.70 4.77
C GLY A 173 4.20 23.19 5.63
N ASP A 174 3.10 23.62 4.99
CA ASP A 174 1.88 24.08 5.70
C ASP A 174 1.09 22.87 6.21
N GLU A 175 0.98 22.74 7.52
CA GLU A 175 0.16 21.71 8.18
C GLU A 175 -1.35 21.90 7.97
N ASN A 176 -1.76 23.10 7.54
CA ASN A 176 -3.14 23.45 7.22
C ASN A 176 -3.39 23.50 5.71
N TYR A 177 -2.50 22.89 4.90
CA TYR A 177 -2.64 22.81 3.44
C TYR A 177 -4.06 22.41 3.06
N LYS A 178 -4.64 23.11 2.10
CA LYS A 178 -5.99 22.85 1.59
C LYS A 178 -5.90 21.98 0.34
N TRP A 179 -6.43 20.77 0.46
CA TRP A 179 -6.50 19.87 -0.67
C TRP A 179 -7.31 20.49 -1.81
N PRO A 180 -6.84 20.41 -3.05
CA PRO A 180 -7.59 20.87 -4.21
C PRO A 180 -8.83 20.03 -4.47
N ASP A 181 -9.83 20.61 -5.13
CA ASP A 181 -10.95 19.85 -5.67
C ASP A 181 -10.45 19.04 -6.88
N LEU A 182 -10.59 17.72 -6.79
CA LEU A 182 -10.16 16.79 -7.83
C LEU A 182 -11.37 16.02 -8.36
N ALA A 183 -11.38 15.77 -9.67
CA ALA A 183 -12.34 14.85 -10.27
C ALA A 183 -12.10 13.42 -9.75
N ASP A 184 -13.17 12.64 -9.58
CA ASP A 184 -13.07 11.26 -9.05
C ASP A 184 -12.37 10.29 -10.02
N ASP A 185 -12.36 10.61 -11.31
CA ASP A 185 -11.65 9.90 -12.38
C ASP A 185 -10.22 10.42 -12.64
N ALA A 186 -9.79 11.47 -11.91
CA ALA A 186 -8.41 11.94 -11.97
C ALA A 186 -7.44 10.82 -11.53
N ALA A 187 -6.27 10.76 -12.20
CA ALA A 187 -5.22 9.81 -11.84
C ALA A 187 -4.63 10.13 -10.46
N CYS A 188 -4.40 9.12 -9.63
CA CYS A 188 -3.80 9.29 -8.31
C CYS A 188 -2.60 8.38 -8.05
N ALA A 189 -2.49 7.26 -8.75
CA ALA A 189 -1.37 6.34 -8.58
C ALA A 189 -1.04 5.60 -9.88
N LEU A 190 0.21 5.17 -10.01
CA LEU A 190 0.75 4.45 -11.15
C LEU A 190 1.62 3.29 -10.67
N CYS A 191 1.32 2.09 -11.17
CA CYS A 191 2.16 0.90 -10.98
C CYS A 191 2.51 0.28 -12.33
N TYR A 192 3.74 -0.19 -12.48
CA TYR A 192 4.14 -0.92 -13.69
C TYR A 192 4.05 -2.43 -13.47
N THR A 193 3.54 -3.13 -14.49
CA THR A 193 3.58 -4.59 -14.54
C THR A 193 4.83 -5.05 -15.29
N SER A 194 5.43 -6.17 -14.86
CA SER A 194 6.41 -6.88 -15.65
C SER A 194 5.68 -7.52 -16.84
N GLY A 195 5.69 -6.87 -18.00
CA GLY A 195 5.10 -7.43 -19.20
C GLY A 195 5.74 -8.79 -19.54
N THR A 196 4.91 -9.80 -19.80
CA THR A 196 5.40 -11.12 -20.25
C THR A 196 6.00 -11.07 -21.63
N THR A 197 5.71 -10.03 -22.40
CA THR A 197 6.21 -9.80 -23.76
C THR A 197 6.42 -8.31 -24.00
N GLY A 198 7.68 -7.85 -23.96
CA GLY A 198 8.05 -6.46 -24.25
C GLY A 198 8.31 -5.60 -23.00
N ASN A 199 8.26 -4.29 -23.18
CA ASN A 199 8.50 -3.34 -22.11
C ASN A 199 7.42 -3.38 -21.02
N PRO A 200 7.76 -3.05 -19.75
CA PRO A 200 6.77 -2.88 -18.68
C PRO A 200 5.66 -1.90 -19.07
N LYS A 201 4.44 -2.20 -18.63
CA LYS A 201 3.25 -1.37 -18.89
C LYS A 201 2.78 -0.68 -17.63
N GLY A 202 2.51 0.61 -17.73
CA GLY A 202 1.95 1.39 -16.63
C GLY A 202 0.45 1.16 -16.48
N VAL A 203 0.00 0.92 -15.25
CA VAL A 203 -1.41 0.87 -14.87
C VAL A 203 -1.71 2.09 -14.02
N LEU A 204 -2.58 2.94 -14.53
CA LEU A 204 -2.93 4.22 -13.93
C LEU A 204 -4.26 4.09 -13.18
N TYR A 205 -4.22 4.35 -11.87
CA TYR A 205 -5.40 4.27 -11.00
C TYR A 205 -6.02 5.65 -10.82
N SER A 206 -7.35 5.72 -10.84
CA SER A 206 -8.08 6.91 -10.45
C SER A 206 -8.37 6.94 -8.94
N HIS A 207 -8.69 8.13 -8.41
CA HIS A 207 -9.21 8.26 -7.06
C HIS A 207 -10.42 7.35 -6.82
N LYS A 208 -11.38 7.35 -7.75
CA LYS A 208 -12.59 6.51 -7.72
C LYS A 208 -12.25 5.02 -7.65
N SER A 209 -11.35 4.52 -8.50
CA SER A 209 -11.02 3.09 -8.54
C SER A 209 -10.46 2.61 -7.20
N ASN A 210 -9.57 3.39 -6.58
CA ASN A 210 -9.00 3.06 -5.28
C ASN A 210 -10.04 3.10 -4.15
N ILE A 211 -10.95 4.06 -4.16
CA ILE A 211 -12.00 4.18 -3.14
C ILE A 211 -13.01 3.04 -3.24
N ILE A 212 -13.49 2.74 -4.46
CA ILE A 212 -14.45 1.63 -4.67
C ILE A 212 -13.78 0.30 -4.26
N HIS A 213 -12.53 0.08 -4.68
CA HIS A 213 -11.77 -1.11 -4.30
C HIS A 213 -11.59 -1.21 -2.78
N ALA A 214 -11.24 -0.10 -2.09
CA ALA A 214 -11.09 -0.08 -0.64
C ALA A 214 -12.39 -0.44 0.09
N GLN A 215 -13.52 0.14 -0.32
CA GLN A 215 -14.84 -0.17 0.24
C GLN A 215 -15.25 -1.63 -0.03
N ALA A 216 -15.04 -2.12 -1.24
CA ALA A 216 -15.30 -3.50 -1.59
C ALA A 216 -14.44 -4.49 -0.78
N SER A 217 -13.17 -4.15 -0.54
CA SER A 217 -12.25 -4.96 0.29
C SER A 217 -12.71 -5.05 1.74
N LEU A 218 -13.14 -3.96 2.35
CA LEU A 218 -13.68 -3.95 3.72
C LEU A 218 -14.86 -4.92 3.87
N THR A 219 -15.76 -4.95 2.89
CA THR A 219 -16.94 -5.83 2.92
C THR A 219 -16.63 -7.28 2.55
N ALA A 220 -15.64 -7.50 1.66
CA ALA A 220 -15.34 -8.82 1.10
C ALA A 220 -14.34 -9.64 1.94
N LEU A 221 -13.54 -9.01 2.83
CA LEU A 221 -12.44 -9.67 3.56
C LEU A 221 -12.72 -9.87 5.05
N THR A 222 -13.95 -9.65 5.51
CA THR A 222 -14.34 -9.79 6.92
C THR A 222 -13.47 -8.97 7.90
N ILE A 223 -13.11 -7.76 7.49
CA ILE A 223 -12.29 -6.81 8.26
C ILE A 223 -13.15 -6.18 9.37
N GLN A 224 -12.59 -6.11 10.56
CA GLN A 224 -13.24 -5.50 11.74
C GLN A 224 -12.55 -4.19 12.10
N SER A 225 -13.27 -3.27 12.75
CA SER A 225 -12.74 -1.93 13.06
C SER A 225 -11.63 -1.91 14.11
N ASP A 226 -11.47 -2.99 14.86
CA ASP A 226 -10.42 -3.19 15.86
C ASP A 226 -9.24 -4.05 15.37
N ASP A 227 -9.20 -4.35 14.06
CA ASP A 227 -8.09 -5.12 13.50
C ASP A 227 -6.76 -4.35 13.52
N SER A 228 -5.70 -5.10 13.81
CA SER A 228 -4.30 -4.71 13.65
C SER A 228 -3.73 -5.47 12.44
N ILE A 229 -3.32 -4.75 11.41
CA ILE A 229 -2.92 -5.34 10.12
C ILE A 229 -1.40 -5.36 9.97
N LEU A 230 -0.84 -6.55 9.76
CA LEU A 230 0.55 -6.70 9.29
C LEU A 230 0.62 -6.53 7.76
N MET A 231 1.37 -5.54 7.32
CA MET A 231 1.55 -5.18 5.91
C MET A 231 2.88 -5.72 5.37
N VAL A 232 2.99 -7.01 5.08
CA VAL A 232 4.16 -7.56 4.37
C VAL A 232 4.07 -7.41 2.84
N VAL A 233 2.87 -7.20 2.32
CA VAL A 233 2.69 -6.85 0.90
C VAL A 233 3.28 -5.48 0.63
N PRO A 234 4.19 -5.35 -0.39
CA PRO A 234 4.92 -4.11 -0.58
C PRO A 234 4.01 -2.96 -1.03
N LEU A 235 4.24 -1.77 -0.47
CA LEU A 235 3.61 -0.54 -0.93
C LEU A 235 3.93 -0.23 -2.41
N PHE A 236 5.08 -0.66 -2.90
CA PHE A 236 5.44 -0.47 -4.30
C PHE A 236 4.75 -1.45 -5.28
N HIS A 237 4.04 -2.47 -4.80
CA HIS A 237 3.37 -3.47 -5.66
C HIS A 237 1.87 -3.42 -5.46
N VAL A 238 1.16 -3.04 -6.50
CA VAL A 238 -0.31 -2.93 -6.55
C VAL A 238 -0.88 -2.21 -5.31
N LEU A 239 -0.18 -1.14 -4.89
CA LEU A 239 -0.57 -0.27 -3.79
C LEU A 239 -0.83 -1.04 -2.47
N ALA A 240 0.03 -2.03 -2.17
CA ALA A 240 -0.13 -2.91 -1.01
C ALA A 240 -1.55 -3.49 -0.88
N TRP A 241 -2.13 -3.89 -2.01
CA TRP A 241 -3.47 -4.48 -2.10
C TRP A 241 -4.60 -3.59 -1.56
N GLY A 242 -4.38 -2.28 -1.55
CA GLY A 242 -5.35 -1.29 -1.09
C GLY A 242 -5.39 -1.07 0.42
N ILE A 243 -4.53 -1.73 1.19
CA ILE A 243 -4.48 -1.59 2.66
C ILE A 243 -4.31 -0.14 3.10
N PRO A 244 -3.46 0.70 2.48
CA PRO A 244 -3.34 2.11 2.87
C PRO A 244 -4.67 2.86 2.87
N TYR A 245 -5.55 2.54 1.92
CA TYR A 245 -6.84 3.21 1.76
C TYR A 245 -7.91 2.63 2.68
N PHE A 246 -8.18 1.32 2.62
CA PHE A 246 -9.20 0.74 3.49
C PHE A 246 -8.80 0.73 4.96
N GLY A 247 -7.50 0.66 5.27
CA GLY A 247 -7.00 0.77 6.63
C GLY A 247 -7.36 2.12 7.26
N ALA A 248 -7.09 3.21 6.55
CA ALA A 248 -7.44 4.55 7.00
C ALA A 248 -8.95 4.81 7.01
N MET A 249 -9.71 4.30 6.02
CA MET A 249 -11.18 4.41 5.99
C MET A 249 -11.85 3.83 7.23
N ASN A 250 -11.31 2.75 7.78
CA ASN A 250 -11.87 2.04 8.92
C ASN A 250 -11.09 2.23 10.23
N GLY A 251 -10.07 3.09 10.21
CA GLY A 251 -9.24 3.41 11.37
C GLY A 251 -8.46 2.22 11.93
N LEU A 252 -7.94 1.36 11.06
CA LEU A 252 -7.23 0.15 11.46
C LEU A 252 -5.78 0.47 11.88
N LYS A 253 -5.28 -0.25 12.88
CA LYS A 253 -3.86 -0.21 13.22
C LYS A 253 -3.05 -0.84 12.08
N LEU A 254 -2.04 -0.13 11.58
CA LEU A 254 -1.15 -0.62 10.54
C LEU A 254 0.22 -0.93 11.11
N VAL A 255 0.73 -2.13 10.83
CA VAL A 255 2.03 -2.61 11.29
C VAL A 255 2.89 -2.93 10.08
N MET A 256 3.98 -2.18 9.90
CA MET A 256 4.83 -2.22 8.72
C MET A 256 6.23 -2.73 9.07
N PRO A 257 6.67 -3.88 8.49
CA PRO A 257 7.89 -4.57 8.91
C PRO A 257 9.18 -3.96 8.32
N GLY A 258 9.10 -2.97 7.43
CA GLY A 258 10.27 -2.44 6.73
C GLY A 258 10.96 -3.50 5.87
N MET A 259 12.26 -3.69 6.09
CA MET A 259 13.04 -4.71 5.36
C MET A 259 13.04 -6.10 6.01
N GLN A 260 12.71 -6.21 7.30
CA GLN A 260 12.87 -7.43 8.10
C GLN A 260 11.62 -8.31 7.98
N MET A 261 11.60 -9.15 6.95
CA MET A 261 10.48 -10.03 6.62
C MET A 261 10.80 -11.52 6.82
N GLU A 262 11.87 -11.84 7.56
CA GLU A 262 12.22 -13.20 7.96
C GLU A 262 11.31 -13.68 9.10
N GLY A 263 11.37 -14.98 9.41
CA GLY A 263 10.46 -15.62 10.37
C GLY A 263 10.47 -15.00 11.76
N GLU A 264 11.65 -14.84 12.38
CA GLU A 264 11.78 -14.28 13.73
C GLU A 264 11.32 -12.83 13.84
N PRO A 265 11.85 -11.88 13.03
CA PRO A 265 11.41 -10.49 13.10
C PRO A 265 9.92 -10.28 12.82
N LEU A 266 9.33 -11.09 11.93
CA LEU A 266 7.88 -11.03 11.70
C LEU A 266 7.08 -11.57 12.89
N TYR A 267 7.53 -12.70 13.46
CA TYR A 267 6.88 -13.27 14.64
C TYR A 267 6.86 -12.27 15.81
N GLU A 268 8.01 -11.68 16.10
CA GLU A 268 8.14 -10.67 17.17
C GLU A 268 7.17 -9.50 16.95
N LEU A 269 7.13 -8.98 15.73
CA LEU A 269 6.25 -7.85 15.39
C LEU A 269 4.76 -8.24 15.49
N ILE A 270 4.40 -9.46 15.11
CA ILE A 270 3.03 -9.99 15.25
C ILE A 270 2.63 -10.07 16.73
N ASP A 271 3.51 -10.61 17.55
CA ASP A 271 3.27 -10.83 18.98
C ASP A 271 3.24 -9.52 19.77
N GLU A 272 4.22 -8.63 19.54
CA GLU A 272 4.33 -7.35 20.24
C GLU A 272 3.23 -6.36 19.88
N GLU A 273 2.73 -6.41 18.65
CA GLU A 273 1.73 -5.45 18.14
C GLU A 273 0.31 -6.02 18.09
N ASP A 274 0.08 -7.22 18.67
CA ASP A 274 -1.21 -7.91 18.67
C ASP A 274 -1.87 -7.95 17.28
N VAL A 275 -1.10 -8.38 16.28
CA VAL A 275 -1.59 -8.45 14.90
C VAL A 275 -2.73 -9.45 14.77
N THR A 276 -3.89 -8.99 14.30
CA THR A 276 -5.09 -9.84 14.14
C THR A 276 -5.32 -10.28 12.70
N LEU A 277 -4.78 -9.52 11.75
CA LEU A 277 -4.99 -9.70 10.32
C LEU A 277 -3.68 -9.52 9.56
N ALA A 278 -3.32 -10.48 8.72
CA ALA A 278 -2.06 -10.43 7.97
C ALA A 278 -2.30 -10.65 6.48
N PHE A 279 -1.63 -9.84 5.65
CA PHE A 279 -1.72 -9.93 4.20
C PHE A 279 -0.37 -10.29 3.62
N GLY A 280 -0.29 -11.35 2.83
CA GLY A 280 1.00 -11.74 2.27
C GLY A 280 0.91 -12.79 1.17
N VAL A 281 2.09 -13.07 0.61
CA VAL A 281 2.28 -14.12 -0.38
C VAL A 281 2.78 -15.39 0.29
N PRO A 282 2.53 -16.59 -0.28
CA PRO A 282 2.89 -17.87 0.35
C PRO A 282 4.35 -17.97 0.80
N THR A 283 5.29 -17.41 0.06
CA THR A 283 6.73 -17.50 0.38
C THR A 283 7.10 -16.85 1.71
N ILE A 284 6.47 -15.73 2.05
CA ILE A 284 6.67 -15.05 3.35
C ILE A 284 6.14 -15.92 4.48
N TRP A 285 4.95 -16.48 4.29
CA TRP A 285 4.31 -17.32 5.30
C TRP A 285 5.06 -18.63 5.55
N MET A 286 5.65 -19.22 4.51
CA MET A 286 6.51 -20.40 4.66
C MET A 286 7.70 -20.14 5.60
N GLY A 287 8.34 -18.98 5.48
CA GLY A 287 9.42 -18.55 6.39
C GLY A 287 8.96 -18.36 7.83
N LEU A 288 7.82 -17.69 8.02
CA LEU A 288 7.22 -17.48 9.34
C LEU A 288 6.82 -18.82 10.02
N LEU A 289 6.13 -19.67 9.28
CA LEU A 289 5.70 -20.99 9.79
C LEU A 289 6.89 -21.91 10.11
N ALA A 290 7.96 -21.86 9.30
CA ALA A 290 9.20 -22.59 9.60
C ALA A 290 9.81 -22.14 10.94
N TYR A 291 9.92 -20.83 11.16
CA TYR A 291 10.39 -20.27 12.43
C TYR A 291 9.49 -20.72 13.60
N CYS A 292 8.18 -20.65 13.43
CA CYS A 292 7.22 -21.08 14.47
C CYS A 292 7.40 -22.55 14.84
N ARG A 293 7.55 -23.45 13.86
CA ARG A 293 7.80 -24.88 14.09
C ARG A 293 9.10 -25.13 14.84
N GLU A 294 10.19 -24.52 14.40
CA GLU A 294 11.53 -24.72 14.98
C GLU A 294 11.64 -24.20 16.41
N ASN A 295 10.86 -23.17 16.76
CA ASN A 295 10.92 -22.50 18.04
C ASN A 295 9.69 -22.76 18.94
N ASN A 296 8.79 -23.67 18.55
CA ASN A 296 7.55 -24.00 19.28
C ASN A 296 6.71 -22.75 19.56
N LYS A 297 6.56 -21.87 18.57
CA LYS A 297 5.77 -20.65 18.65
C LYS A 297 4.40 -20.82 18.00
N ILE A 298 3.40 -20.12 18.52
CA ILE A 298 2.03 -20.08 17.99
C ILE A 298 1.64 -18.62 17.70
N LEU A 299 0.90 -18.41 16.62
CA LEU A 299 0.37 -17.10 16.21
C LEU A 299 -0.95 -16.84 16.95
N THR A 300 -0.87 -16.50 18.24
CA THR A 300 -2.04 -16.45 19.13
C THR A 300 -2.99 -15.28 18.88
N SER A 301 -2.51 -14.17 18.32
CA SER A 301 -3.31 -12.98 18.04
C SER A 301 -3.95 -12.98 16.64
N VAL A 302 -3.35 -13.69 15.68
CA VAL A 302 -3.78 -13.67 14.28
C VAL A 302 -5.08 -14.45 14.10
N ARG A 303 -6.12 -13.76 13.68
CA ARG A 303 -7.45 -14.35 13.40
C ARG A 303 -7.55 -14.85 11.95
N ASN A 304 -7.13 -14.03 11.02
CA ASN A 304 -7.18 -14.32 9.58
C ASN A 304 -5.87 -13.98 8.89
N THR A 305 -5.53 -14.73 7.86
CA THR A 305 -4.52 -14.33 6.88
C THR A 305 -5.11 -14.34 5.47
N ILE A 306 -4.85 -13.27 4.73
CA ILE A 306 -5.22 -13.15 3.31
C ILE A 306 -3.98 -13.52 2.48
N ILE A 307 -4.09 -14.56 1.70
CA ILE A 307 -3.01 -15.10 0.88
C ILE A 307 -3.38 -14.98 -0.59
N GLY A 308 -2.49 -14.36 -1.36
CA GLY A 308 -2.67 -14.16 -2.80
C GLY A 308 -1.34 -14.06 -3.54
N GLY A 309 -1.38 -13.70 -4.80
CA GLY A 309 -0.19 -13.53 -5.65
C GLY A 309 0.39 -14.82 -6.24
N SER A 310 0.18 -15.96 -5.59
CA SER A 310 0.52 -17.29 -6.12
C SER A 310 -0.37 -18.37 -5.48
N ALA A 311 -0.23 -19.60 -5.95
CA ALA A 311 -1.04 -20.72 -5.46
C ALA A 311 -0.75 -21.04 -3.99
N LEU A 312 -1.81 -21.25 -3.21
CA LEU A 312 -1.76 -21.69 -1.83
C LEU A 312 -1.62 -23.23 -1.78
N SER A 313 -0.66 -23.74 -1.00
CA SER A 313 -0.53 -25.18 -0.77
C SER A 313 -1.47 -25.69 0.32
N LEU A 314 -1.90 -26.95 0.21
CA LEU A 314 -2.71 -27.59 1.25
C LEU A 314 -1.96 -27.64 2.59
N ALA A 315 -0.66 -27.92 2.58
CA ALA A 315 0.15 -27.98 3.78
C ALA A 315 0.19 -26.64 4.53
N THR A 316 0.34 -25.53 3.81
CA THR A 316 0.30 -24.19 4.40
C THR A 316 -1.08 -23.86 4.99
N LEU A 317 -2.15 -24.20 4.27
CA LEU A 317 -3.52 -24.03 4.75
C LEU A 317 -3.79 -24.81 6.03
N GLN A 318 -3.41 -26.12 6.05
CA GLN A 318 -3.58 -26.99 7.20
C GLN A 318 -2.79 -26.51 8.42
N GLU A 319 -1.56 -26.04 8.22
CA GLU A 319 -0.73 -25.56 9.31
C GLU A 319 -1.30 -24.31 9.97
N PHE A 320 -1.76 -23.34 9.18
CA PHE A 320 -2.45 -22.17 9.72
C PHE A 320 -3.71 -22.56 10.52
N ASP A 321 -4.55 -23.43 9.97
CA ASP A 321 -5.82 -23.83 10.60
C ASP A 321 -5.60 -24.74 11.82
N GLU A 322 -4.78 -25.79 11.68
CA GLU A 322 -4.68 -26.86 12.68
C GLU A 322 -3.70 -26.57 13.82
N VAL A 323 -2.64 -25.82 13.54
CA VAL A 323 -1.59 -25.51 14.52
C VAL A 323 -1.79 -24.13 15.14
N HIS A 324 -2.18 -23.15 14.33
CA HIS A 324 -2.25 -21.76 14.77
C HIS A 324 -3.68 -21.25 15.00
N ASP A 325 -4.71 -22.00 14.63
CA ASP A 325 -6.13 -21.58 14.65
C ASP A 325 -6.38 -20.29 13.85
N VAL A 326 -5.65 -20.14 12.74
CA VAL A 326 -5.74 -19.00 11.83
C VAL A 326 -6.55 -19.36 10.59
N ASN A 327 -7.62 -18.61 10.32
CA ASN A 327 -8.41 -18.81 9.12
C ASN A 327 -7.70 -18.21 7.89
N VAL A 328 -7.53 -19.03 6.84
CA VAL A 328 -6.90 -18.62 5.59
C VAL A 328 -7.95 -18.22 4.57
N ILE A 329 -7.82 -17.00 4.04
CA ILE A 329 -8.62 -16.48 2.95
C ILE A 329 -7.72 -16.42 1.70
N HIS A 330 -7.94 -17.34 0.76
CA HIS A 330 -7.23 -17.34 -0.51
C HIS A 330 -7.89 -16.32 -1.44
N ALA A 331 -7.09 -15.44 -2.03
CA ALA A 331 -7.53 -14.36 -2.89
C ALA A 331 -6.77 -14.34 -4.22
N TRP A 332 -7.40 -13.80 -5.25
CA TRP A 332 -6.78 -13.52 -6.53
C TRP A 332 -7.04 -12.08 -6.94
N GLY A 333 -6.05 -11.49 -7.56
CA GLY A 333 -6.12 -10.16 -8.11
C GLY A 333 -5.03 -9.93 -9.15
N MET A 334 -5.08 -8.76 -9.77
CA MET A 334 -4.06 -8.33 -10.73
C MET A 334 -3.94 -6.80 -10.67
N THR A 335 -2.83 -6.29 -11.17
CA THR A 335 -2.52 -4.86 -11.11
C THR A 335 -3.65 -4.00 -11.69
N GLU A 336 -4.27 -4.45 -12.78
CA GLU A 336 -5.36 -3.77 -13.48
C GLU A 336 -6.71 -3.81 -12.76
N MET A 337 -6.79 -4.48 -11.59
CA MET A 337 -8.03 -4.64 -10.80
C MET A 337 -7.97 -3.94 -9.44
N SER A 338 -6.91 -3.24 -9.08
CA SER A 338 -6.68 -2.41 -7.88
C SER A 338 -6.39 -3.12 -6.52
N PRO A 339 -5.98 -4.36 -6.34
CA PRO A 339 -5.90 -5.49 -7.25
C PRO A 339 -7.01 -6.53 -7.09
N LEU A 340 -7.78 -6.55 -5.96
CA LEU A 340 -8.63 -7.66 -5.55
C LEU A 340 -9.75 -7.95 -6.56
N GLY A 341 -9.70 -9.13 -7.16
CA GLY A 341 -10.73 -9.62 -8.06
C GLY A 341 -11.65 -10.63 -7.39
N THR A 342 -11.08 -11.64 -6.74
CA THR A 342 -11.84 -12.69 -6.06
C THR A 342 -11.32 -12.96 -4.66
N THR A 343 -12.19 -13.44 -3.78
CA THR A 343 -11.85 -13.82 -2.42
C THR A 343 -12.63 -15.06 -1.99
N ASN A 344 -11.97 -15.94 -1.25
CA ASN A 344 -12.56 -17.18 -0.75
C ASN A 344 -12.93 -17.09 0.73
N VAL A 345 -13.72 -16.09 1.09
CA VAL A 345 -14.28 -15.99 2.43
C VAL A 345 -15.26 -17.14 2.66
N PRO A 346 -15.22 -17.81 3.83
CA PRO A 346 -16.12 -18.90 4.16
C PRO A 346 -17.59 -18.52 4.02
N THR A 347 -18.38 -19.42 3.41
CA THR A 347 -19.83 -19.25 3.26
C THR A 347 -20.59 -19.94 4.39
N GLN A 348 -21.91 -19.62 4.49
CA GLN A 348 -22.78 -20.33 5.43
C GLN A 348 -22.79 -21.84 5.19
N GLU A 349 -22.74 -22.29 3.94
CA GLU A 349 -22.70 -23.70 3.56
C GLU A 349 -21.43 -24.40 4.07
N MET A 350 -20.29 -23.69 4.07
CA MET A 350 -19.01 -24.26 4.51
C MET A 350 -18.93 -24.51 6.03
N LYS A 351 -19.84 -23.94 6.82
CA LYS A 351 -19.81 -24.09 8.29
C LYS A 351 -19.95 -25.55 8.76
N ASN A 352 -20.75 -26.33 8.04
CA ASN A 352 -21.06 -27.71 8.40
C ASN A 352 -20.42 -28.75 7.46
N MET A 353 -19.53 -28.32 6.57
CA MET A 353 -18.81 -29.22 5.66
C MET A 353 -17.73 -30.02 6.39
N PRO A 354 -17.47 -31.27 5.96
CA PRO A 354 -16.27 -31.99 6.37
C PRO A 354 -15.00 -31.19 6.08
N LYS A 355 -13.98 -31.32 6.91
CA LYS A 355 -12.76 -30.50 6.87
C LYS A 355 -12.03 -30.59 5.52
N GLU A 356 -11.95 -31.81 4.96
CA GLU A 356 -11.31 -32.05 3.65
C GLU A 356 -12.05 -31.33 2.51
N GLU A 357 -13.38 -31.35 2.53
CA GLU A 357 -14.20 -30.65 1.52
C GLU A 357 -14.04 -29.12 1.65
N LYS A 358 -14.01 -28.62 2.89
CA LYS A 358 -13.76 -27.21 3.17
C LYS A 358 -12.38 -26.78 2.64
N TYR A 359 -11.32 -27.54 2.88
CA TYR A 359 -9.99 -27.27 2.37
C TYR A 359 -9.93 -27.26 0.84
N ALA A 360 -10.59 -28.21 0.19
CA ALA A 360 -10.66 -28.25 -1.27
C ALA A 360 -11.32 -26.98 -1.87
N ILE A 361 -12.25 -26.36 -1.16
CA ILE A 361 -12.84 -25.08 -1.55
C ILE A 361 -11.88 -23.94 -1.23
N GLN A 362 -11.27 -23.90 -0.04
CA GLN A 362 -10.38 -22.82 0.41
C GLN A 362 -9.10 -22.71 -0.44
N LEU A 363 -8.66 -23.78 -1.07
CA LEU A 363 -7.53 -23.76 -2.03
C LEU A 363 -7.85 -23.02 -3.35
N LYS A 364 -9.13 -22.79 -3.65
CA LYS A 364 -9.55 -21.98 -4.80
C LYS A 364 -9.56 -20.51 -4.43
N GLN A 365 -9.43 -19.63 -5.42
CA GLN A 365 -9.39 -18.17 -5.18
C GLN A 365 -10.77 -17.53 -4.92
N GLY A 366 -11.84 -18.32 -4.90
CA GLY A 366 -13.16 -17.89 -4.46
C GLY A 366 -14.01 -17.22 -5.52
N ARG A 367 -14.73 -16.18 -5.11
CA ARG A 367 -15.80 -15.53 -5.88
C ARG A 367 -15.47 -14.06 -6.14
N PRO A 368 -15.95 -13.49 -7.27
CA PRO A 368 -15.78 -12.06 -7.54
C PRO A 368 -16.33 -11.20 -6.39
N ILE A 369 -15.62 -10.14 -6.08
CA ILE A 369 -16.14 -9.10 -5.18
C ILE A 369 -17.05 -8.16 -5.96
N TYR A 370 -17.84 -7.34 -5.22
CA TYR A 370 -18.68 -6.34 -5.87
C TYR A 370 -17.81 -5.31 -6.62
N GLY A 371 -18.16 -5.03 -7.86
CA GLY A 371 -17.46 -4.08 -8.72
C GLY A 371 -16.47 -4.71 -9.71
N VAL A 372 -16.37 -6.05 -9.72
CA VAL A 372 -15.52 -6.83 -10.65
C VAL A 372 -16.39 -7.61 -11.63
#